data_b11586ea226a5390e1f9659bedcb87f4
#
_entry.id   b11586ea226a5390e1f9659bedcb87f4
#
_cell.length_a   1.000
_cell.length_b   1.000
_cell.length_c   1.000
_cell.angle_alpha   90.00
_cell.angle_beta   90.00
_cell.angle_gamma   90.00
#
_symmetry.space_group_name_H-M   'P 1'
#
loop_
_entity.id
_entity.type
_entity.pdbx_description
1 polymer ?
#
loop_
_entity_poly.entity_id
_entity_poly.type
_entity_poly.pdbx_seq_one_letter_code
_entity_poly.pdbx_strand_id
1 'polypeptide(L)' 'MGINSITLVGRAGRDPEVRYFESGTVVANLTMAVNRRNRDDEPDWFNLEIWGKQAQVAADYVKKGSLIGIT' A
#
# COMPACT_ATOMS: atom_id res chain seq x y z
N MET A 1 -27.82 3.44 1.10
CA MET A 1 -26.45 3.52 0.57
C MET A 1 -25.52 4.02 1.65
N GLY A 2 -24.42 3.34 1.84
CA GLY A 2 -23.39 3.75 2.78
C GLY A 2 -22.08 4.03 2.08
N ILE A 3 -21.21 4.76 2.75
CA ILE A 3 -19.85 4.99 2.29
C ILE A 3 -18.92 4.32 3.29
N ASN A 4 -18.08 3.42 2.78
CA ASN A 4 -17.06 2.76 3.57
C ASN A 4 -15.71 3.25 3.10
N SER A 5 -14.99 3.86 4.01
CA SER A 5 -13.70 4.42 3.70
C SER A 5 -12.75 4.19 4.87
N ILE A 6 -11.51 3.87 4.55
CA ILE A 6 -10.47 3.74 5.55
C ILE A 6 -9.23 4.48 5.07
N THR A 7 -8.60 5.22 5.97
CA THR A 7 -7.36 5.93 5.69
C THR A 7 -6.27 5.36 6.58
N LEU A 8 -5.16 4.98 5.96
CA LEU A 8 -4.02 4.41 6.66
C LEU A 8 -2.76 5.21 6.35
N VAL A 9 -1.96 5.44 7.37
CA VAL A 9 -0.63 6.04 7.22
C VAL A 9 0.37 5.12 7.90
N GLY A 10 1.40 4.76 7.18
CA GLY A 10 2.40 3.84 7.71
C GLY A 10 3.58 3.73 6.77
N ARG A 11 4.37 2.67 6.93
CA ARG A 11 5.55 2.46 6.12
C ARG A 11 5.43 1.19 5.29
N ALA A 12 5.93 1.25 4.08
CA ALA A 12 5.99 0.09 3.21
C ALA A 12 6.93 -0.96 3.82
N GLY A 13 6.45 -2.18 3.92
CA GLY A 13 7.24 -3.28 4.47
C GLY A 13 8.21 -3.88 3.46
N ARG A 14 7.99 -3.60 2.19
CA ARG A 14 8.84 -4.07 1.09
C ARG A 14 8.60 -3.21 -0.12
N ASP A 15 9.44 -3.36 -1.14
CA ASP A 15 9.20 -2.74 -2.43
C ASP A 15 7.93 -3.33 -3.05
N PRO A 16 7.14 -2.54 -3.76
CA PRO A 16 5.93 -3.06 -4.40
C PRO A 16 6.26 -4.14 -5.43
N GLU A 17 5.43 -5.16 -5.45
CA GLU A 17 5.48 -6.18 -6.49
C GLU A 17 4.45 -5.81 -7.57
N VAL A 18 4.92 -5.58 -8.78
CA VAL A 18 4.11 -5.02 -9.86
C VAL A 18 3.80 -6.10 -10.89
N ARG A 19 2.55 -6.17 -11.31
CA ARG A 19 2.11 -7.06 -12.37
C ARG A 19 1.48 -6.28 -13.50
N TYR A 20 1.80 -6.66 -14.72
CA TYR A 20 1.24 -6.08 -15.92
C TYR A 20 0.39 -7.14 -16.62
N PHE A 21 -0.85 -6.81 -16.89
CA PHE A 21 -1.77 -7.71 -17.59
C PHE A 21 -1.83 -7.38 -19.07
N GLU A 22 -2.26 -8.36 -19.88
CA GLU A 22 -2.37 -8.18 -21.33
C GLU A 22 -3.32 -7.03 -21.70
N SER A 23 -4.31 -6.77 -20.88
CA SER A 23 -5.26 -5.67 -21.09
C SER A 23 -4.63 -4.29 -20.90
N GLY A 24 -3.39 -4.23 -20.43
CA GLY A 24 -2.73 -2.97 -20.10
C GLY A 24 -2.92 -2.55 -18.66
N THR A 25 -3.67 -3.32 -17.88
CA THR A 25 -3.90 -3.04 -16.47
C THR A 25 -2.63 -3.30 -15.67
N VAL A 26 -2.36 -2.42 -14.72
CA VAL A 26 -1.21 -2.53 -13.82
C VAL A 26 -1.72 -2.71 -12.39
N VAL A 27 -1.14 -3.65 -11.66
CA VAL A 27 -1.47 -3.90 -10.26
C VAL A 27 -0.18 -3.92 -9.46
N ALA A 28 -0.16 -3.18 -8.37
CA ALA A 28 0.96 -3.19 -7.42
C ALA A 28 0.49 -3.79 -6.09
N ASN A 29 1.24 -4.76 -5.60
CA ASN A 29 0.99 -5.39 -4.31
C ASN A 29 2.10 -5.00 -3.35
N LEU A 30 1.73 -4.57 -2.17
CA LEU A 30 2.71 -4.28 -1.13
C LEU A 30 2.12 -4.51 0.25
N THR A 31 3.00 -4.61 1.23
CA THR A 31 2.59 -4.67 2.63
C THR A 31 2.89 -3.34 3.28
N MET A 32 2.04 -2.95 4.22
CA MET A 32 2.15 -1.69 4.93
C MET A 32 2.10 -1.97 6.43
N ALA A 33 3.04 -1.40 7.15
CA ALA A 33 3.08 -1.48 8.60
C ALA A 33 2.52 -0.19 9.19
N VAL A 34 1.49 -0.33 10.02
CA VAL A 34 0.88 0.82 10.71
C VAL A 34 1.11 0.61 12.21
N ASN A 35 1.77 1.56 12.83
CA ASN A 35 2.05 1.47 14.26
C ASN A 35 0.77 1.60 15.07
N ARG A 36 0.61 0.72 16.04
CA ARG A 36 -0.49 0.81 17.00
C ARG A 36 -0.21 1.91 18.01
N ARG A 37 -1.24 2.63 18.35
CA ARG A 37 -1.14 3.73 19.28
C ARG A 37 -0.65 3.34 20.66
N ASN A 38 -1.05 2.16 21.13
CA ASN A 38 -0.76 1.68 22.47
C ASN A 38 0.26 0.55 22.51
N ARG A 39 0.83 0.20 21.37
CA ARG A 39 1.80 -0.87 21.27
C ARG A 39 2.88 -0.49 20.27
N ASP A 40 4.05 -0.21 20.80
CA ASP A 40 5.14 0.29 19.99
C ASP A 40 5.94 -0.81 19.29
N ASP A 41 5.84 -2.04 19.80
CA ASP A 41 6.66 -3.14 19.34
C ASP A 41 6.00 -4.01 18.27
N GLU A 42 4.71 -3.84 18.04
CA GLU A 42 3.97 -4.66 17.06
C GLU A 42 3.08 -3.79 16.19
N PRO A 43 3.51 -3.52 14.96
CA PRO A 43 2.62 -2.82 14.03
C PRO A 43 1.52 -3.73 13.53
N ASP A 44 0.45 -3.15 13.06
CA ASP A 44 -0.54 -3.85 12.27
C ASP A 44 -0.05 -3.92 10.83
N TRP A 45 -0.17 -5.08 10.21
CA TRP A 45 0.25 -5.28 8.84
C TRP A 45 -0.97 -5.37 7.93
N PHE A 46 -0.91 -4.65 6.83
CA PHE A 46 -1.97 -4.66 5.82
C PHE A 46 -1.38 -5.06 4.48
N ASN A 47 -2.11 -5.89 3.76
CA ASN A 47 -1.78 -6.22 2.38
C ASN A 47 -2.56 -5.28 1.48
N LEU A 48 -1.86 -4.57 0.62
CA LEU A 48 -2.47 -3.58 -0.27
C LEU A 48 -2.39 -4.03 -1.71
N GLU A 49 -3.46 -3.78 -2.43
CA GLU A 49 -3.53 -4.01 -3.86
C GLU A 49 -3.93 -2.70 -4.52
N ILE A 50 -3.06 -2.19 -5.36
CA ILE A 50 -3.23 -0.88 -5.98
C ILE A 50 -3.35 -1.08 -7.48
N TRP A 51 -4.36 -0.46 -8.09
CA TRP A 51 -4.69 -0.67 -9.50
C TRP A 51 -4.49 0.60 -10.33
N GLY A 52 -4.16 0.41 -11.59
CA GLY A 52 -4.15 1.46 -12.58
C GLY A 52 -3.01 2.45 -12.42
N LYS A 53 -3.30 3.73 -12.62
CA LYS A 53 -2.28 4.79 -12.57
C LYS A 53 -1.60 4.89 -11.22
N GLN A 54 -2.32 4.66 -10.16
CA GLN A 54 -1.76 4.70 -8.81
C GLN A 54 -0.79 3.55 -8.58
N ALA A 55 -1.03 2.40 -9.22
CA ALA A 55 -0.10 1.28 -9.17
C ALA A 55 1.23 1.66 -9.79
N GLN A 56 1.21 2.38 -10.90
CA GLN A 56 2.43 2.83 -11.56
C GLN A 56 3.18 3.83 -10.69
N VAL A 57 2.47 4.75 -10.05
CA VAL A 57 3.07 5.70 -9.12
C VAL A 57 3.73 4.97 -7.96
N ALA A 58 3.06 3.98 -7.41
CA ALA A 58 3.64 3.17 -6.33
C ALA A 58 4.90 2.45 -6.80
N ALA A 59 4.85 1.86 -8.00
CA ALA A 59 6.01 1.17 -8.58
C ALA A 59 7.21 2.09 -8.74
N ASP A 60 6.97 3.34 -9.13
CA ASP A 60 8.03 4.30 -9.41
C ASP A 60 8.64 4.93 -8.15
N TYR A 61 7.84 5.15 -7.12
CA TYR A 61 8.25 5.98 -5.99
C TYR A 61 8.28 5.27 -4.65
N VAL A 62 7.54 4.20 -4.47
CA VAL A 62 7.48 3.51 -3.16
C VAL A 62 8.59 2.49 -3.04
N LYS A 63 9.31 2.55 -1.92
CA LYS A 63 10.36 1.60 -1.58
C LYS A 63 10.14 1.09 -0.18
N LYS A 64 10.77 -0.04 0.15
CA LYS A 64 10.77 -0.53 1.52
C LYS A 64 11.13 0.59 2.49
N GLY A 65 10.33 0.79 3.51
CA GLY A 65 10.53 1.83 4.50
C GLY A 65 9.92 3.19 4.17
N SER A 66 9.41 3.38 2.95
CA SER A 66 8.75 4.64 2.57
C SER A 66 7.55 4.93 3.46
N LEU A 67 7.40 6.18 3.85
CA LEU A 67 6.20 6.64 4.56
C LEU A 67 5.10 6.84 3.51
N ILE A 68 4.00 6.15 3.66
CA ILE A 68 2.89 6.21 2.70
C ILE A 68 1.57 6.43 3.41
N GLY A 69 0.66 7.10 2.71
CA GLY A 69 -0.71 7.26 3.15
C GLY A 69 -1.65 6.78 2.05
N ILE A 70 -2.68 6.06 2.44
CA ILE A 70 -3.68 5.56 1.51
C ILE A 70 -5.09 5.79 2.04
N THR A 71 -6.00 5.87 1.15
CA THR A 71 -7.44 5.97 1.48
C THR A 71 -8.19 4.88 0.75
#